data_7b80b00e4d1ff759381f794484e72ed0
#
_entry.id   7b80b00e4d1ff759381f794484e72ed0
#
_cell.length_a   1.000
_cell.length_b   1.000
_cell.length_c   1.000
_cell.angle_alpha   90.00
_cell.angle_beta   90.00
_cell.angle_gamma   90.00
#
_symmetry.space_group_name_H-M   'P 1'
#
loop_
_entity.id
_entity.type
_entity.pdbx_description
1 polymer ?
#
loop_
_entity_poly.entity_id
_entity_poly.type
_entity_poly.pdbx_seq_one_letter_code
_entity_poly.pdbx_strand_id
1 'polypeptide(L)'
;EYSFRKMGQDQLRLMTFLGFHRFHLIGHDRGARTAYRMALDATDRIKSLTLMDITPTHFLLDALKSEVARAYYHWFFLAQPSPFPETLIAADADYYFESCLLGWGGSRLEQFDQHALEAYRKTWRDPATIEAMCNDYRAALEYDFDMDECDLSRQLDLPALVMWGEGGAMDKSFDLPET
;
A
#
# COMPACT_ATOMS: atom_id res chain seq x y z
N GLU A 1 16.00 2.16 -1.17
CA GLU A 1 15.14 0.97 -1.32
C GLU A 1 13.82 1.20 -0.60
N TYR A 2 12.70 0.96 -1.30
CA TYR A 2 11.34 1.26 -0.82
C TYR A 2 10.47 -0.02 -0.72
N SER A 3 11.08 -1.22 -0.58
CA SER A 3 10.33 -2.46 -0.38
C SER A 3 9.54 -2.42 0.95
N PHE A 4 8.41 -3.14 1.01
CA PHE A 4 7.60 -3.23 2.23
C PHE A 4 8.42 -3.76 3.41
N ARG A 5 9.35 -4.70 3.14
CA ARG A 5 10.30 -5.18 4.14
C ARG A 5 11.16 -4.06 4.70
N LYS A 6 11.70 -3.21 3.84
CA LYS A 6 12.57 -2.11 4.25
C LYS A 6 11.81 -1.05 5.04
N MET A 7 10.64 -0.66 4.54
CA MET A 7 9.76 0.26 5.26
C MET A 7 9.32 -0.31 6.61
N GLY A 8 9.01 -1.61 6.66
CA GLY A 8 8.68 -2.31 7.89
C GLY A 8 9.81 -2.29 8.92
N GLN A 9 11.05 -2.48 8.48
CA GLN A 9 12.23 -2.37 9.35
C GLN A 9 12.37 -0.99 9.97
N ASP A 10 12.05 0.08 9.23
CA ASP A 10 12.11 1.44 9.76
C ASP A 10 11.03 1.67 10.81
N GLN A 11 9.82 1.14 10.61
CA GLN A 11 8.76 1.18 11.62
C GLN A 11 9.12 0.37 12.88
N LEU A 12 9.72 -0.80 12.73
CA LEU A 12 10.21 -1.60 13.87
C LEU A 12 11.29 -0.87 14.68
N ARG A 13 12.19 -0.16 14.00
CA ARG A 13 13.22 0.68 14.65
C ARG A 13 12.59 1.85 15.41
N LEU A 14 11.60 2.53 14.78
CA LEU A 14 10.85 3.61 15.42
C LEU A 14 10.15 3.12 16.69
N MET A 15 9.44 1.99 16.63
CA MET A 15 8.78 1.42 17.80
C MET A 15 9.77 1.04 18.90
N THR A 16 10.94 0.53 18.53
CA THR A 16 12.02 0.25 19.49
C THR A 16 12.53 1.53 20.14
N PHE A 17 12.77 2.58 19.35
CA PHE A 17 13.19 3.88 19.85
C PHE A 17 12.18 4.49 20.84
N LEU A 18 10.89 4.30 20.58
CA LEU A 18 9.79 4.74 21.46
C LEU A 18 9.58 3.83 22.67
N GLY A 19 10.34 2.75 22.83
CA GLY A 19 10.28 1.81 23.95
C GLY A 19 9.18 0.73 23.82
N PHE A 20 8.54 0.62 22.66
CA PHE A 20 7.50 -0.39 22.40
C PHE A 20 8.12 -1.66 21.79
N HIS A 21 8.42 -2.65 22.62
CA HIS A 21 8.99 -3.92 22.15
C HIS A 21 7.95 -4.85 21.50
N ARG A 22 6.70 -4.79 21.97
CA ARG A 22 5.56 -5.52 21.38
C ARG A 22 4.35 -4.59 21.27
N PHE A 23 3.67 -4.63 20.13
CA PHE A 23 2.55 -3.72 19.84
C PHE A 23 1.49 -4.39 18.97
N HIS A 24 0.30 -3.81 18.95
CA HIS A 24 -0.76 -4.13 18.00
C HIS A 24 -0.47 -3.36 16.69
N LEU A 25 -0.66 -4.02 15.55
CA LEU A 25 -0.35 -3.45 14.25
C LEU A 25 -1.62 -3.36 13.41
N ILE A 26 -1.90 -2.17 12.91
CA ILE A 26 -3.03 -1.91 12.01
C ILE A 26 -2.46 -1.27 10.75
N GLY A 27 -2.81 -1.80 9.60
CA GLY A 27 -2.41 -1.25 8.30
C GLY A 27 -3.58 -1.14 7.34
N HIS A 28 -3.54 -0.12 6.50
CA HIS A 28 -4.47 0.10 5.40
C HIS A 28 -3.70 0.32 4.10
N ASP A 29 -4.19 -0.20 2.98
CA ASP A 29 -3.58 -0.09 1.66
C ASP A 29 -2.10 -0.48 1.67
N ARG A 30 -1.17 0.34 1.19
CA ARG A 30 0.27 0.06 1.19
C ARG A 30 0.83 -0.12 2.61
N GLY A 31 0.25 0.56 3.59
CA GLY A 31 0.55 0.34 5.01
C GLY A 31 0.15 -1.05 5.49
N ALA A 32 -0.93 -1.65 4.97
CA ALA A 32 -1.30 -3.02 5.28
C ALA A 32 -0.32 -4.02 4.65
N ARG A 33 0.21 -3.73 3.46
CA ARG A 33 1.26 -4.54 2.83
C ARG A 33 2.55 -4.52 3.65
N THR A 34 2.95 -3.36 4.12
CA THR A 34 4.06 -3.22 5.08
C THR A 34 3.77 -3.98 6.37
N ALA A 35 2.54 -3.92 6.89
CA ALA A 35 2.16 -4.54 8.15
C ALA A 35 2.23 -6.07 8.10
N TYR A 36 1.69 -6.73 7.08
CA TYR A 36 1.82 -8.19 7.00
C TYR A 36 3.28 -8.62 6.80
N ARG A 37 4.06 -7.86 6.05
CA ARG A 37 5.50 -8.12 5.89
C ARG A 37 6.24 -7.98 7.22
N MET A 38 5.94 -6.96 8.02
CA MET A 38 6.46 -6.81 9.39
C MET A 38 6.08 -8.00 10.28
N ALA A 39 4.82 -8.45 10.20
CA ALA A 39 4.35 -9.58 10.99
C ALA A 39 5.05 -10.88 10.61
N LEU A 40 5.33 -11.10 9.33
CA LEU A 40 6.12 -12.25 8.86
C LEU A 40 7.59 -12.17 9.30
N ASP A 41 8.22 -11.00 9.21
CA ASP A 41 9.65 -10.85 9.48
C ASP A 41 9.98 -10.71 10.98
N ALA A 42 9.03 -10.26 11.81
CA ALA A 42 9.21 -10.00 13.24
C ALA A 42 7.96 -10.37 14.07
N THR A 43 7.49 -11.60 13.91
CA THR A 43 6.24 -12.10 14.53
C THR A 43 6.23 -11.92 16.05
N ASP A 44 7.36 -12.10 16.71
CA ASP A 44 7.55 -11.90 18.15
C ASP A 44 7.29 -10.46 18.63
N ARG A 45 7.39 -9.49 17.72
CA ARG A 45 7.12 -8.08 17.98
C ARG A 45 5.65 -7.70 17.88
N ILE A 46 4.83 -8.50 17.22
CA ILE A 46 3.43 -8.19 16.91
C ILE A 46 2.50 -8.96 17.85
N LYS A 47 1.60 -8.23 18.53
CA LYS A 47 0.58 -8.81 19.43
C LYS A 47 -0.67 -9.23 18.67
N SER A 48 -1.08 -8.43 17.71
CA SER A 48 -2.18 -8.71 16.78
C SER A 48 -2.00 -7.88 15.51
N LEU A 49 -2.57 -8.36 14.41
CA LEU A 49 -2.51 -7.73 13.10
C LEU A 49 -3.91 -7.40 12.61
N THR A 50 -4.14 -6.17 12.14
CA THR A 50 -5.35 -5.79 11.40
C THR A 50 -4.94 -5.29 10.03
N LEU A 51 -5.48 -5.90 8.98
CA LEU A 51 -5.28 -5.53 7.59
C LEU A 51 -6.59 -4.99 7.01
N MET A 52 -6.53 -3.81 6.40
CA MET A 52 -7.70 -3.17 5.82
C MET A 52 -7.53 -3.00 4.32
N ASP A 53 -8.52 -3.52 3.60
CA ASP A 53 -8.79 -3.32 2.17
C ASP A 53 -7.63 -3.68 1.24
N ILE A 54 -6.95 -4.81 1.51
CA ILE A 54 -5.89 -5.36 0.66
C ILE A 54 -5.97 -6.89 0.56
N THR A 55 -5.45 -7.42 -0.56
CA THR A 55 -4.92 -8.78 -0.66
C THR A 55 -3.38 -8.74 -0.64
N PRO A 56 -2.67 -9.80 -0.24
CA PRO A 56 -1.21 -9.88 -0.32
C PRO A 56 -0.70 -9.54 -1.72
N THR A 57 0.49 -8.95 -1.81
CA THR A 57 1.05 -8.44 -3.06
C THR A 57 1.19 -9.53 -4.12
N HIS A 58 1.73 -10.68 -3.76
CA HIS A 58 1.84 -11.81 -4.67
C HIS A 58 0.47 -12.24 -5.20
N PHE A 59 -0.53 -12.43 -4.34
CA PHE A 59 -1.88 -12.85 -4.74
C PHE A 59 -2.55 -11.85 -5.70
N LEU A 60 -2.37 -10.54 -5.44
CA LEU A 60 -2.88 -9.47 -6.31
C LEU A 60 -2.31 -9.57 -7.73
N LEU A 61 -1.01 -9.80 -7.84
CA LEU A 61 -0.28 -9.74 -9.11
C LEU A 61 -0.33 -11.06 -9.88
N ASP A 62 -0.33 -12.20 -9.18
CA ASP A 62 -0.42 -13.54 -9.79
C ASP A 62 -1.82 -13.80 -10.38
N ALA A 63 -2.87 -13.34 -9.69
CA ALA A 63 -4.27 -13.48 -10.12
C ALA A 63 -4.74 -12.35 -11.06
N LEU A 64 -3.84 -11.73 -11.81
CA LEU A 64 -4.14 -10.54 -12.60
C LEU A 64 -5.12 -10.83 -13.74
N LYS A 65 -6.31 -10.27 -13.63
CA LYS A 65 -7.34 -10.25 -14.67
C LYS A 65 -7.51 -8.85 -15.24
N SER A 66 -8.18 -8.71 -16.39
CA SER A 66 -8.38 -7.41 -17.05
C SER A 66 -9.08 -6.38 -16.15
N GLU A 67 -10.04 -6.83 -15.35
CA GLU A 67 -10.77 -6.00 -14.39
C GLU A 67 -9.84 -5.49 -13.28
N VAL A 68 -9.02 -6.37 -12.73
CA VAL A 68 -8.01 -6.03 -11.71
C VAL A 68 -6.99 -5.07 -12.30
N ALA A 69 -6.46 -5.35 -13.50
CA ALA A 69 -5.50 -4.48 -14.18
C ALA A 69 -6.05 -3.06 -14.41
N ARG A 70 -7.35 -2.93 -14.74
CA ARG A 70 -8.01 -1.63 -14.90
C ARG A 70 -8.16 -0.89 -13.57
N ALA A 71 -8.57 -1.59 -12.51
CA ALA A 71 -8.74 -1.01 -11.19
C ALA A 71 -7.40 -0.59 -10.58
N TYR A 72 -6.35 -1.39 -10.79
CA TYR A 72 -5.01 -1.18 -10.24
C TYR A 72 -4.00 -0.66 -11.28
N TYR A 73 -4.46 0.04 -12.34
CA TYR A 73 -3.60 0.54 -13.43
C TYR A 73 -2.42 1.36 -12.93
N HIS A 74 -2.61 2.10 -11.84
CA HIS A 74 -1.59 2.95 -11.23
C HIS A 74 -0.37 2.16 -10.75
N TRP A 75 -0.51 0.88 -10.36
CA TRP A 75 0.61 0.02 -10.01
C TRP A 75 1.59 -0.12 -11.17
N PHE A 76 1.05 -0.37 -12.37
CA PHE A 76 1.84 -0.59 -13.57
C PHE A 76 2.37 0.72 -14.16
N PHE A 77 1.63 1.79 -14.02
CA PHE A 77 2.06 3.13 -14.46
C PHE A 77 3.20 3.65 -13.57
N LEU A 78 3.02 3.64 -12.25
CA LEU A 78 4.01 4.17 -11.32
C LEU A 78 5.30 3.34 -11.26
N ALA A 79 5.21 2.05 -11.58
CA ALA A 79 6.38 1.16 -11.65
C ALA A 79 7.17 1.27 -12.96
N GLN A 80 6.76 2.09 -13.92
CA GLN A 80 7.54 2.28 -15.15
C GLN A 80 8.94 2.85 -14.85
N PRO A 81 9.92 2.62 -15.75
CA PRO A 81 11.27 3.14 -15.57
C PRO A 81 11.30 4.67 -15.40
N SER A 82 12.12 5.14 -14.46
CA SER A 82 12.37 6.57 -14.27
C SER A 82 13.06 7.15 -15.54
N PRO A 83 12.76 8.38 -15.94
CA PRO A 83 11.89 9.37 -15.27
C PRO A 83 10.47 9.43 -15.85
N PHE A 84 9.95 8.36 -16.45
CA PHE A 84 8.73 8.42 -17.25
C PHE A 84 7.48 8.80 -16.41
N PRO A 85 7.09 8.07 -15.35
CA PRO A 85 5.92 8.43 -14.55
C PRO A 85 6.14 9.75 -13.80
N GLU A 86 7.33 9.98 -13.27
CA GLU A 86 7.67 11.20 -12.54
C GLU A 86 7.47 12.45 -13.42
N THR A 87 7.93 12.41 -14.66
CA THR A 87 7.79 13.53 -15.60
C THR A 87 6.33 13.82 -15.92
N LEU A 88 5.53 12.77 -16.15
CA LEU A 88 4.11 12.93 -16.47
C LEU A 88 3.32 13.46 -15.28
N ILE A 89 3.60 12.98 -14.07
CA ILE A 89 2.94 13.43 -12.85
C ILE A 89 3.34 14.87 -12.54
N ALA A 90 4.62 15.21 -12.63
CA ALA A 90 5.11 16.56 -12.35
C ALA A 90 4.56 17.63 -13.31
N ALA A 91 4.12 17.23 -14.51
CA ALA A 91 3.50 18.17 -15.46
C ALA A 91 2.19 18.77 -14.92
N ASP A 92 1.40 18.01 -14.16
CA ASP A 92 0.22 18.48 -13.42
C ASP A 92 -0.05 17.55 -12.23
N ALA A 93 0.72 17.74 -11.17
CA ALA A 93 0.65 16.88 -9.98
C ALA A 93 -0.73 16.98 -9.29
N ASP A 94 -1.33 18.16 -9.25
CA ASP A 94 -2.64 18.36 -8.64
C ASP A 94 -3.71 17.54 -9.40
N TYR A 95 -3.75 17.65 -10.71
CA TYR A 95 -4.71 16.89 -11.52
C TYR A 95 -4.55 15.38 -11.31
N TYR A 96 -3.30 14.87 -11.31
CA TYR A 96 -3.04 13.46 -11.12
C TYR A 96 -3.52 12.97 -9.75
N PHE A 97 -3.08 13.59 -8.67
CA PHE A 97 -3.39 13.13 -7.33
C PHE A 97 -4.84 13.38 -6.92
N GLU A 98 -5.43 14.51 -7.31
CA GLU A 98 -6.85 14.76 -7.09
C GLU A 98 -7.71 13.75 -7.87
N SER A 99 -7.34 13.41 -9.10
CA SER A 99 -8.01 12.34 -9.85
C SER A 99 -7.94 10.98 -9.14
N CYS A 100 -6.81 10.65 -8.52
CA CYS A 100 -6.69 9.45 -7.69
C CYS A 100 -7.61 9.50 -6.47
N LEU A 101 -7.68 10.63 -5.75
CA LEU A 101 -8.59 10.79 -4.61
C LEU A 101 -10.07 10.66 -4.99
N LEU A 102 -10.43 11.04 -6.21
CA LEU A 102 -11.82 11.01 -6.71
C LEU A 102 -12.19 9.69 -7.40
N GLY A 103 -11.20 8.95 -7.89
CA GLY A 103 -11.42 7.87 -8.86
C GLY A 103 -12.10 6.61 -8.32
N TRP A 104 -12.06 6.37 -7.03
CA TRP A 104 -12.40 5.06 -6.48
C TRP A 104 -13.75 4.96 -5.77
N GLY A 105 -14.47 6.03 -5.61
CA GLY A 105 -15.72 5.93 -4.86
C GLY A 105 -16.72 7.06 -5.07
N GLY A 106 -16.57 7.84 -6.13
CA GLY A 106 -17.42 8.99 -6.34
C GLY A 106 -17.26 10.06 -5.27
N SER A 107 -16.08 10.12 -4.64
CA SER A 107 -15.70 11.19 -3.71
C SER A 107 -15.65 12.54 -4.41
N ARG A 108 -15.80 13.61 -3.64
CA ARG A 108 -15.66 15.00 -4.11
C ARG A 108 -14.63 15.69 -3.24
N LEU A 109 -13.87 16.64 -3.80
CA LEU A 109 -12.83 17.36 -3.05
C LEU A 109 -13.40 18.11 -1.83
N GLU A 110 -14.65 18.54 -1.89
CA GLU A 110 -15.32 19.20 -0.77
C GLU A 110 -15.56 18.29 0.45
N GLN A 111 -15.44 16.97 0.29
CA GLN A 111 -15.55 16.01 1.39
C GLN A 111 -14.27 15.91 2.22
N PHE A 112 -13.16 16.40 1.69
CA PHE A 112 -11.88 16.44 2.39
C PHE A 112 -11.78 17.70 3.24
N ASP A 113 -11.18 17.57 4.43
CA ASP A 113 -10.79 18.73 5.21
C ASP A 113 -9.84 19.60 4.38
N GLN A 114 -10.12 20.89 4.28
CA GLN A 114 -9.38 21.78 3.39
C GLN A 114 -7.92 21.99 3.83
N HIS A 115 -7.64 21.93 5.15
CA HIS A 115 -6.26 22.01 5.64
C HIS A 115 -5.49 20.72 5.31
N ALA A 116 -6.14 19.55 5.42
CA ALA A 116 -5.55 18.28 5.04
C ALA A 116 -5.28 18.23 3.53
N LEU A 117 -6.25 18.67 2.71
CA LEU A 117 -6.09 18.70 1.25
C LEU A 117 -4.94 19.61 0.82
N GLU A 118 -4.80 20.78 1.44
CA GLU A 118 -3.68 21.69 1.14
C GLU A 118 -2.33 21.12 1.60
N ALA A 119 -2.30 20.40 2.71
CA ALA A 119 -1.11 19.67 3.14
C ALA A 119 -0.73 18.56 2.14
N TYR A 120 -1.72 17.83 1.60
CA TYR A 120 -1.50 16.85 0.54
C TYR A 120 -0.94 17.52 -0.72
N ARG A 121 -1.55 18.61 -1.21
CA ARG A 121 -1.06 19.37 -2.36
C ARG A 121 0.37 19.83 -2.21
N LYS A 122 0.72 20.37 -1.06
CA LYS A 122 2.10 20.78 -0.76
C LYS A 122 3.07 19.58 -0.85
N THR A 123 2.65 18.42 -0.37
CA THR A 123 3.50 17.22 -0.35
C THR A 123 3.69 16.64 -1.75
N TRP A 124 2.63 16.44 -2.50
CA TRP A 124 2.73 15.80 -3.82
C TRP A 124 3.28 16.70 -4.94
N ARG A 125 3.39 18.03 -4.72
CA ARG A 125 4.10 18.95 -5.62
C ARG A 125 5.61 18.87 -5.47
N ASP A 126 6.12 18.19 -4.44
CA ASP A 126 7.54 17.97 -4.25
C ASP A 126 8.02 16.83 -5.16
N PRO A 127 8.97 17.09 -6.09
CA PRO A 127 9.52 16.05 -6.96
C PRO A 127 10.10 14.84 -6.20
N ALA A 128 10.69 15.06 -5.03
CA ALA A 128 11.23 13.97 -4.21
C ALA A 128 10.13 13.04 -3.68
N THR A 129 8.94 13.59 -3.38
CA THR A 129 7.78 12.78 -2.99
C THR A 129 7.26 11.95 -4.18
N ILE A 130 7.19 12.54 -5.37
CA ILE A 130 6.77 11.81 -6.59
C ILE A 130 7.74 10.68 -6.89
N GLU A 131 9.05 10.94 -6.84
CA GLU A 131 10.08 9.93 -7.04
C GLU A 131 10.00 8.79 -6.00
N ALA A 132 9.84 9.14 -4.73
CA ALA A 132 9.71 8.17 -3.64
C ALA A 132 8.48 7.27 -3.84
N MET A 133 7.34 7.83 -4.22
CA MET A 133 6.13 7.09 -4.54
C MET A 133 6.34 6.12 -5.71
N CYS A 134 6.93 6.57 -6.82
CA CYS A 134 7.22 5.70 -7.95
C CYS A 134 8.17 4.56 -7.56
N ASN A 135 9.19 4.84 -6.76
CA ASN A 135 10.13 3.84 -6.26
C ASN A 135 9.48 2.80 -5.33
N ASP A 136 8.47 3.18 -4.56
CA ASP A 136 7.67 2.26 -3.75
C ASP A 136 6.90 1.25 -4.63
N TYR A 137 6.29 1.71 -5.72
CA TYR A 137 5.60 0.82 -6.66
C TYR A 137 6.56 -0.04 -7.49
N ARG A 138 7.74 0.46 -7.88
CA ARG A 138 8.79 -0.35 -8.51
C ARG A 138 9.25 -1.47 -7.58
N ALA A 139 9.53 -1.13 -6.32
CA ALA A 139 9.95 -2.12 -5.33
C ALA A 139 8.90 -3.22 -5.12
N ALA A 140 7.60 -2.89 -5.18
CA ALA A 140 6.54 -3.86 -5.05
C ALA A 140 6.55 -4.91 -6.17
N LEU A 141 6.88 -4.52 -7.42
CA LEU A 141 6.95 -5.43 -8.56
C LEU A 141 8.30 -6.15 -8.69
N GLU A 142 9.40 -5.52 -8.23
CA GLU A 142 10.75 -6.06 -8.39
C GLU A 142 11.20 -6.93 -7.21
N TYR A 143 10.75 -6.59 -5.98
CA TYR A 143 11.25 -7.23 -4.77
C TYR A 143 10.16 -7.85 -3.91
N ASP A 144 9.05 -7.14 -3.68
CA ASP A 144 8.05 -7.58 -2.72
C ASP A 144 7.24 -8.77 -3.26
N PHE A 145 7.00 -8.83 -4.57
CA PHE A 145 6.37 -9.98 -5.22
C PHE A 145 7.18 -11.27 -5.00
N ASP A 146 8.48 -11.24 -5.32
CA ASP A 146 9.36 -12.40 -5.17
C ASP A 146 9.55 -12.80 -3.70
N MET A 147 9.61 -11.82 -2.80
CA MET A 147 9.68 -12.07 -1.36
C MET A 147 8.43 -12.76 -0.83
N ASP A 148 7.25 -12.34 -1.28
CA ASP A 148 5.99 -12.97 -0.91
C ASP A 148 5.90 -14.39 -1.49
N GLU A 149 6.35 -14.60 -2.74
CA GLU A 149 6.39 -15.92 -3.36
C GLU A 149 7.24 -16.91 -2.52
N CYS A 150 8.41 -16.47 -2.06
CA CYS A 150 9.26 -17.30 -1.19
C CYS A 150 8.60 -17.64 0.15
N ASP A 151 7.69 -16.84 0.62
CA ASP A 151 7.05 -16.96 1.94
C ASP A 151 5.61 -17.54 1.90
N LEU A 152 5.09 -17.98 0.75
CA LEU A 152 3.72 -18.49 0.59
C LEU A 152 3.34 -19.62 1.56
N SER A 153 4.32 -20.44 1.99
CA SER A 153 4.09 -21.51 2.95
C SER A 153 4.10 -21.07 4.41
N ARG A 154 4.48 -19.83 4.70
CA ARG A 154 4.55 -19.33 6.06
C ARG A 154 3.17 -18.97 6.58
N GLN A 155 2.92 -19.31 7.83
CA GLN A 155 1.70 -18.97 8.54
C GLN A 155 2.02 -18.08 9.74
N LEU A 156 1.14 -17.12 10.00
CA LEU A 156 1.22 -16.25 11.16
C LEU A 156 0.42 -16.89 12.32
N ASP A 157 1.11 -17.22 13.40
CA ASP A 157 0.49 -17.69 14.64
C ASP A 157 0.27 -16.50 15.58
N LEU A 158 -0.66 -15.61 15.20
CA LEU A 158 -1.08 -14.47 16.00
C LEU A 158 -2.53 -14.08 15.67
N PRO A 159 -3.27 -13.40 16.58
CA PRO A 159 -4.59 -12.90 16.26
C PRO A 159 -4.56 -11.94 15.08
N ALA A 160 -5.34 -12.25 14.04
CA ALA A 160 -5.43 -11.43 12.85
C ALA A 160 -6.89 -11.10 12.50
N LEU A 161 -7.12 -9.86 12.08
CA LEU A 161 -8.39 -9.38 11.55
C LEU A 161 -8.14 -8.82 10.14
N VAL A 162 -8.92 -9.29 9.18
CA VAL A 162 -8.93 -8.76 7.81
C VAL A 162 -10.27 -8.08 7.57
N MET A 163 -10.25 -6.87 7.04
CA MET A 163 -11.43 -6.05 6.79
C MET A 163 -11.40 -5.49 5.38
N TRP A 164 -12.56 -5.40 4.75
CA TRP A 164 -12.72 -4.74 3.45
C TRP A 164 -14.07 -4.03 3.36
N GLY A 165 -14.18 -3.09 2.43
CA GLY A 165 -15.42 -2.36 2.18
C GLY A 165 -16.38 -3.16 1.32
N GLU A 166 -17.64 -3.35 1.75
CA GLU A 166 -18.71 -3.93 0.96
C GLU A 166 -18.88 -3.15 -0.35
N GLY A 167 -18.85 -3.86 -1.48
CA GLY A 167 -18.90 -3.25 -2.81
C GLY A 167 -17.65 -2.46 -3.23
N GLY A 168 -16.57 -2.53 -2.46
CA GLY A 168 -15.27 -1.95 -2.76
C GLY A 168 -14.53 -2.69 -3.87
N ALA A 169 -13.31 -2.23 -4.21
CA ALA A 169 -12.48 -2.85 -5.24
C ALA A 169 -12.08 -4.29 -4.87
N MET A 170 -11.81 -4.53 -3.59
CA MET A 170 -11.47 -5.85 -3.07
C MET A 170 -12.62 -6.84 -3.24
N ASP A 171 -13.80 -6.47 -2.77
CA ASP A 171 -15.01 -7.27 -2.80
C ASP A 171 -15.42 -7.65 -4.24
N LYS A 172 -15.25 -6.72 -5.18
CA LYS A 172 -15.57 -6.95 -6.61
C LYS A 172 -14.53 -7.75 -7.38
N SER A 173 -13.29 -7.73 -6.94
CA SER A 173 -12.16 -8.27 -7.70
C SER A 173 -11.71 -9.64 -7.23
N PHE A 174 -12.00 -10.00 -5.98
CA PHE A 174 -11.51 -11.22 -5.37
C PHE A 174 -12.63 -12.01 -4.69
N ASP A 175 -12.52 -13.32 -4.72
CA ASP A 175 -13.37 -14.23 -3.97
C ASP A 175 -12.87 -14.27 -2.52
N LEU A 176 -13.41 -13.36 -1.71
CA LEU A 176 -13.02 -13.21 -0.31
C LEU A 176 -13.82 -14.19 0.56
N PRO A 177 -13.21 -14.75 1.62
CA PRO A 177 -13.94 -15.65 2.51
C PRO A 177 -15.12 -14.92 3.17
N GLU A 178 -16.27 -15.59 3.19
CA GLU A 178 -17.42 -15.13 3.98
C GLU A 178 -17.04 -15.15 5.47
N THR A 179 -17.40 -14.09 6.21
CA THR A 179 -17.15 -13.96 7.66
C THR A 179 -18.21 -14.63 8.49
#